data_ad4ade31d770b7ecbd942e47baebfef8
#
_entry.id   ad4ade31d770b7ecbd942e47baebfef8
#
_cell.length_a   1.000
_cell.length_b   1.000
_cell.length_c   1.000
_cell.angle_alpha   90.00
_cell.angle_beta   90.00
_cell.angle_gamma   90.00
#
_symmetry.space_group_name_H-M   'P 1'
#
loop_
_entity.id
_entity.type
_entity.pdbx_description
1 polymer ?
#
loop_
_entity_poly.entity_id
_entity_poly.type
_entity_poly.pdbx_seq_one_letter_code
_entity_poly.pdbx_strand_id
1 'polypeptide(L)'
;IYGLTNKQLKSKSEELIADLGLGQEAKKLVASLPLGWKQKLSFSVAILHEPKIVFLDEPTGGVDPIIRRQFWSLIYEAAERGITVFVTTHYMDEAEYCDRVSIMVDGRIEALDSPRNLRKKYNAGSIGDVFYQLARSAQRTAD
;
A
#
# COMPACT_ATOMS: atom_id res chain seq x y z
N ILE A 1 -18.06 -1.18 -17.45
CA ILE A 1 -16.85 -1.76 -16.89
C ILE A 1 -17.14 -2.04 -15.42
N TYR A 2 -16.74 -3.20 -14.90
CA TYR A 2 -16.95 -3.65 -13.49
C TYR A 2 -18.42 -3.72 -13.02
N GLY A 3 -19.39 -3.88 -13.92
CA GLY A 3 -20.81 -4.11 -13.58
C GLY A 3 -21.55 -2.88 -13.01
N LEU A 4 -20.93 -1.69 -12.95
CA LEU A 4 -21.57 -0.47 -12.49
C LEU A 4 -22.40 0.19 -13.60
N THR A 5 -23.62 0.64 -13.25
CA THR A 5 -24.44 1.46 -14.12
C THR A 5 -23.90 2.90 -14.18
N ASN A 6 -24.25 3.65 -15.23
CA ASN A 6 -23.83 5.06 -15.36
C ASN A 6 -24.26 5.92 -14.16
N LYS A 7 -25.44 5.64 -13.58
CA LYS A 7 -25.95 6.36 -12.41
C LYS A 7 -25.10 6.05 -11.16
N GLN A 8 -24.76 4.78 -10.94
CA GLN A 8 -23.88 4.36 -9.82
C GLN A 8 -22.47 4.92 -9.99
N LEU A 9 -21.95 4.90 -11.21
CA LEU A 9 -20.62 5.46 -11.50
C LEU A 9 -20.57 6.96 -11.19
N LYS A 10 -21.59 7.71 -11.61
CA LYS A 10 -21.66 9.16 -11.33
C LYS A 10 -21.73 9.44 -9.83
N SER A 11 -22.61 8.75 -9.08
CA SER A 11 -22.74 8.91 -7.63
C SER A 11 -21.42 8.58 -6.91
N LYS A 12 -20.81 7.43 -7.21
CA LYS A 12 -19.54 7.04 -6.61
C LYS A 12 -18.38 7.98 -6.96
N SER A 13 -18.38 8.55 -8.17
CA SER A 13 -17.37 9.53 -8.57
C SER A 13 -17.52 10.86 -7.81
N GLU A 14 -18.74 11.33 -7.61
CA GLU A 14 -19.02 12.56 -6.85
C GLU A 14 -18.63 12.38 -5.37
N GLU A 15 -18.97 11.24 -4.78
CA GLU A 15 -18.57 10.85 -3.42
C GLU A 15 -17.03 10.82 -3.29
N LEU A 16 -16.34 10.13 -4.21
CA LEU A 16 -14.89 10.03 -4.21
C LEU A 16 -14.18 11.39 -4.33
N ILE A 17 -14.70 12.28 -5.19
CA ILE A 17 -14.17 13.64 -5.35
C ILE A 17 -14.32 14.43 -4.04
N ALA A 18 -15.44 14.25 -3.33
CA ALA A 18 -15.68 14.89 -2.05
C ALA A 18 -14.74 14.33 -0.96
N ASP A 19 -14.64 13.00 -0.82
CA ASP A 19 -13.83 12.32 0.18
C ASP A 19 -12.34 12.64 0.03
N LEU A 20 -11.86 12.72 -1.21
CA LEU A 20 -10.47 13.11 -1.48
C LEU A 20 -10.23 14.63 -1.39
N GLY A 21 -11.26 15.45 -1.19
CA GLY A 21 -11.14 16.91 -1.19
C GLY A 21 -10.74 17.50 -2.56
N LEU A 22 -11.03 16.80 -3.65
CA LEU A 22 -10.66 17.19 -5.02
C LEU A 22 -11.65 18.15 -5.69
N GLY A 23 -12.61 18.73 -4.97
CA GLY A 23 -13.68 19.56 -5.57
C GLY A 23 -13.18 20.67 -6.50
N GLN A 24 -12.12 21.38 -6.11
CA GLN A 24 -11.51 22.43 -6.93
C GLN A 24 -10.63 21.88 -8.05
N GLU A 25 -10.09 20.66 -7.88
CA GLU A 25 -9.17 20.01 -8.79
C GLU A 25 -9.88 19.10 -9.82
N ALA A 26 -11.18 18.80 -9.60
CA ALA A 26 -11.94 17.84 -10.39
C ALA A 26 -12.01 18.13 -11.90
N LYS A 27 -11.77 19.39 -12.29
CA LYS A 27 -11.73 19.83 -13.70
C LYS A 27 -10.31 19.88 -14.28
N LYS A 28 -9.28 19.68 -13.47
CA LYS A 28 -7.89 19.69 -13.92
C LYS A 28 -7.51 18.36 -14.55
N LEU A 29 -6.52 18.40 -15.44
CA LEU A 29 -5.93 17.18 -15.97
C LEU A 29 -5.21 16.42 -14.84
N VAL A 30 -5.39 15.10 -14.76
CA VAL A 30 -4.71 14.25 -13.77
C VAL A 30 -3.18 14.42 -13.86
N ALA A 31 -2.65 14.65 -15.07
CA ALA A 31 -1.22 14.91 -15.26
C ALA A 31 -0.70 16.12 -14.47
N SER A 32 -1.52 17.13 -14.22
CA SER A 32 -1.14 18.34 -13.47
C SER A 32 -1.22 18.21 -11.95
N LEU A 33 -1.76 17.11 -11.42
CA LEU A 33 -1.85 16.87 -9.99
C LEU A 33 -0.47 16.52 -9.41
N PRO A 34 -0.15 16.93 -8.16
CA PRO A 34 1.00 16.44 -7.43
C PRO A 34 1.00 14.90 -7.31
N LEU A 35 2.18 14.30 -7.21
CA LEU A 35 2.34 12.84 -7.20
C LEU A 35 1.45 12.16 -6.14
N GLY A 36 1.45 12.65 -4.91
CA GLY A 36 0.64 12.07 -3.85
C GLY A 36 -0.86 12.09 -4.11
N TRP A 37 -1.38 13.11 -4.81
CA TRP A 37 -2.78 13.15 -5.25
C TRP A 37 -3.06 12.14 -6.35
N LYS A 38 -2.12 11.96 -7.29
CA LYS A 38 -2.24 10.94 -8.34
C LYS A 38 -2.31 9.54 -7.73
N GLN A 39 -1.48 9.26 -6.74
CA GLN A 39 -1.47 7.96 -6.05
C GLN A 39 -2.78 7.72 -5.30
N LYS A 40 -3.24 8.69 -4.49
CA LYS A 40 -4.54 8.60 -3.80
C LYS A 40 -5.68 8.37 -4.78
N LEU A 41 -5.76 9.16 -5.84
CA LEU A 41 -6.80 9.02 -6.88
C LEU A 41 -6.74 7.64 -7.54
N SER A 42 -5.54 7.18 -7.92
CA SER A 42 -5.34 5.86 -8.54
C SER A 42 -5.85 4.73 -7.63
N PHE A 43 -5.48 4.77 -6.35
CA PHE A 43 -5.93 3.79 -5.37
C PHE A 43 -7.45 3.82 -5.20
N SER A 44 -8.02 5.00 -5.01
CA SER A 44 -9.46 5.16 -4.82
C SER A 44 -10.27 4.69 -6.03
N VAL A 45 -9.78 4.93 -7.25
CA VAL A 45 -10.38 4.38 -8.46
C VAL A 45 -10.26 2.85 -8.51
N ALA A 46 -9.13 2.30 -8.09
CA ALA A 46 -8.91 0.86 -8.07
C ALA A 46 -9.87 0.13 -7.13
N ILE A 47 -10.27 0.75 -6.01
CA ILE A 47 -11.21 0.15 -5.05
C ILE A 47 -12.68 0.54 -5.28
N LEU A 48 -12.99 1.43 -6.25
CA LEU A 48 -14.33 1.98 -6.50
C LEU A 48 -15.40 0.89 -6.73
N HIS A 49 -15.02 -0.22 -7.34
CA HIS A 49 -15.88 -1.36 -7.65
C HIS A 49 -15.90 -2.42 -6.54
N GLU A 50 -15.33 -2.11 -5.37
CA GLU A 50 -15.28 -2.98 -4.19
C GLU A 50 -14.67 -4.37 -4.47
N PRO A 51 -13.43 -4.42 -4.97
CA PRO A 51 -12.75 -5.69 -5.24
C PRO A 51 -12.50 -6.45 -3.93
N LYS A 52 -12.40 -7.79 -4.02
CA LYS A 52 -12.00 -8.60 -2.86
C LYS A 52 -10.52 -8.44 -2.49
N ILE A 53 -9.69 -8.15 -3.50
CA ILE A 53 -8.25 -7.96 -3.32
C ILE A 53 -7.76 -6.87 -4.28
N VAL A 54 -6.81 -6.07 -3.82
CA VAL A 54 -6.07 -5.08 -4.62
C VAL A 54 -4.57 -5.25 -4.41
N PHE A 55 -3.81 -5.11 -5.49
CA PHE A 55 -2.35 -5.16 -5.48
C PHE A 55 -1.79 -3.77 -5.74
N LEU A 56 -0.88 -3.34 -4.88
CA LEU A 56 -0.24 -2.03 -4.93
C LEU A 56 1.28 -2.24 -5.00
N ASP A 57 1.88 -1.77 -6.07
CA ASP A 57 3.33 -1.87 -6.27
C ASP A 57 3.99 -0.54 -5.91
N GLU A 58 4.75 -0.53 -4.81
CA GLU A 58 5.45 0.64 -4.24
C GLU A 58 4.58 1.92 -4.20
N PRO A 59 3.36 1.89 -3.65
CA PRO A 59 2.37 2.95 -3.85
C PRO A 59 2.76 4.28 -3.19
N THR A 60 3.72 4.28 -2.29
CA THR A 60 4.20 5.45 -1.55
C THR A 60 5.59 5.90 -2.00
N GLY A 61 6.10 5.33 -3.09
CA GLY A 61 7.39 5.70 -3.65
C GLY A 61 7.44 7.17 -4.08
N GLY A 62 8.46 7.90 -3.62
CA GLY A 62 8.68 9.29 -4.03
C GLY A 62 7.74 10.34 -3.44
N VAL A 63 6.91 10.00 -2.46
CA VAL A 63 6.07 10.97 -1.73
C VAL A 63 6.66 11.34 -0.38
N ASP A 64 6.30 12.53 0.11
CA ASP A 64 6.71 12.97 1.43
C ASP A 64 6.07 12.16 2.58
N PRO A 65 6.65 12.18 3.79
CA PRO A 65 6.16 11.38 4.91
C PRO A 65 4.70 11.67 5.33
N ILE A 66 4.21 12.90 5.12
CA ILE A 66 2.83 13.27 5.47
C ILE A 66 1.86 12.58 4.52
N ILE A 67 2.13 12.68 3.23
CA ILE A 67 1.33 12.04 2.18
C ILE A 67 1.36 10.52 2.32
N ARG A 68 2.54 9.93 2.63
CA ARG A 68 2.69 8.51 2.91
C ARG A 68 1.75 8.05 4.03
N ARG A 69 1.72 8.75 5.16
CA ARG A 69 0.83 8.44 6.28
C ARG A 69 -0.64 8.51 5.88
N GLN A 70 -1.03 9.54 5.13
CA GLN A 70 -2.40 9.67 4.63
C GLN A 70 -2.77 8.54 3.66
N PHE A 71 -1.82 8.06 2.85
CA PHE A 71 -2.05 6.93 1.96
C PHE A 71 -2.28 5.63 2.74
N TRP A 72 -1.52 5.39 3.80
CA TRP A 72 -1.73 4.25 4.69
C TRP A 72 -3.09 4.30 5.41
N SER A 73 -3.59 5.49 5.77
CA SER A 73 -4.96 5.63 6.29
C SER A 73 -6.00 5.14 5.28
N LEU A 74 -5.86 5.47 4.00
CA LEU A 74 -6.75 4.96 2.94
C LEU A 74 -6.67 3.43 2.78
N ILE A 75 -5.47 2.85 2.93
CA ILE A 75 -5.30 1.38 2.93
C ILE A 75 -6.06 0.75 4.09
N TYR A 76 -5.96 1.29 5.29
CA TYR A 76 -6.69 0.80 6.46
C TYR A 76 -8.20 0.89 6.28
N GLU A 77 -8.72 2.02 5.81
CA GLU A 77 -10.14 2.19 5.51
C GLU A 77 -10.64 1.15 4.50
N ALA A 78 -9.85 0.85 3.46
CA ALA A 78 -10.18 -0.19 2.50
C ALA A 78 -10.18 -1.59 3.15
N ALA A 79 -9.22 -1.88 4.03
CA ALA A 79 -9.13 -3.15 4.75
C ALA A 79 -10.31 -3.32 5.73
N GLU A 80 -10.73 -2.27 6.45
CA GLU A 80 -11.92 -2.27 7.32
C GLU A 80 -13.21 -2.55 6.54
N ARG A 81 -13.26 -2.17 5.27
CA ARG A 81 -14.36 -2.51 4.33
C ARG A 81 -14.30 -3.94 3.80
N GLY A 82 -13.32 -4.75 4.24
CA GLY A 82 -13.15 -6.15 3.87
C GLY A 82 -12.34 -6.38 2.58
N ILE A 83 -11.66 -5.36 2.07
CA ILE A 83 -10.76 -5.49 0.90
C ILE A 83 -9.40 -6.00 1.39
N THR A 84 -8.91 -7.10 0.82
CA THR A 84 -7.53 -7.53 1.06
C THR A 84 -6.59 -6.65 0.25
N VAL A 85 -5.66 -5.95 0.92
CA VAL A 85 -4.69 -5.08 0.25
C VAL A 85 -3.30 -5.74 0.31
N PHE A 86 -2.74 -6.05 -0.85
CA PHE A 86 -1.38 -6.54 -1.00
C PHE A 86 -0.47 -5.41 -1.45
N VAL A 87 0.53 -5.08 -0.64
CA VAL A 87 1.45 -3.95 -0.90
C VAL A 87 2.86 -4.48 -1.06
N THR A 88 3.56 -4.07 -2.12
CA THR A 88 5.02 -4.18 -2.18
C THR A 88 5.65 -2.87 -1.73
N THR A 89 6.74 -2.95 -1.00
CA THR A 89 7.52 -1.78 -0.59
C THR A 89 8.98 -2.15 -0.34
N HIS A 90 9.87 -1.20 -0.56
CA HIS A 90 11.25 -1.28 -0.12
C HIS A 90 11.52 -0.46 1.16
N TYR A 91 10.48 0.18 1.72
CA TYR A 91 10.54 0.89 3.00
C TYR A 91 10.20 -0.06 4.14
N MET A 92 11.20 -0.47 4.90
CA MET A 92 11.02 -1.47 5.97
C MET A 92 10.14 -0.96 7.12
N ASP A 93 10.05 0.34 7.32
CA ASP A 93 9.14 0.96 8.29
C ASP A 93 7.65 0.79 7.88
N GLU A 94 7.35 0.70 6.60
CA GLU A 94 5.99 0.43 6.13
C GLU A 94 5.55 -1.00 6.41
N ALA A 95 6.46 -1.94 6.45
CA ALA A 95 6.15 -3.31 6.80
C ALA A 95 5.59 -3.45 8.23
N GLU A 96 5.91 -2.52 9.14
CA GLU A 96 5.35 -2.48 10.48
C GLU A 96 3.84 -2.14 10.50
N TYR A 97 3.31 -1.57 9.42
CA TYR A 97 1.90 -1.21 9.28
C TYR A 97 1.02 -2.38 8.81
N CYS A 98 1.63 -3.49 8.40
CA CYS A 98 0.92 -4.62 7.81
C CYS A 98 0.56 -5.67 8.87
N ASP A 99 -0.57 -6.38 8.68
CA ASP A 99 -0.93 -7.53 9.51
C ASP A 99 0.02 -8.71 9.28
N ARG A 100 0.49 -8.88 8.05
CA ARG A 100 1.43 -9.93 7.64
C ARG A 100 2.47 -9.37 6.69
N VAL A 101 3.71 -9.83 6.85
CA VAL A 101 4.85 -9.42 6.04
C VAL A 101 5.51 -10.65 5.44
N SER A 102 5.78 -10.59 4.15
CA SER A 102 6.61 -11.53 3.40
C SER A 102 7.94 -10.85 3.08
N ILE A 103 9.03 -11.35 3.61
CA ILE A 103 10.38 -10.83 3.35
C ILE A 103 11.02 -11.67 2.25
N MET A 104 11.37 -11.02 1.16
CA MET A 104 12.03 -11.63 0.01
C MET A 104 13.50 -11.22 -0.05
N VAL A 105 14.39 -12.20 -0.21
CA VAL A 105 15.83 -12.00 -0.40
C VAL A 105 16.26 -12.91 -1.56
N ASP A 106 17.00 -12.39 -2.51
CA ASP A 106 17.52 -13.11 -3.68
C ASP A 106 16.46 -13.95 -4.41
N GLY A 107 15.25 -13.38 -4.57
CA GLY A 107 14.15 -14.01 -5.27
C GLY A 107 13.43 -15.12 -4.49
N ARG A 108 13.73 -15.29 -3.19
CA ARG A 108 13.12 -16.30 -2.32
C ARG A 108 12.42 -15.64 -1.13
N ILE A 109 11.30 -16.22 -0.70
CA ILE A 109 10.62 -15.80 0.53
C ILE A 109 11.35 -16.46 1.69
N GLU A 110 12.09 -15.67 2.45
CA GLU A 110 12.88 -16.13 3.59
C GLU A 110 12.08 -16.10 4.91
N ALA A 111 11.09 -15.26 5.00
CA ALA A 111 10.22 -15.16 6.16
C ALA A 111 8.82 -14.69 5.79
N LEU A 112 7.80 -15.21 6.49
CA LEU A 112 6.40 -14.83 6.32
C LEU A 112 5.69 -14.97 7.67
N ASP A 113 5.31 -13.86 8.29
CA ASP A 113 4.51 -13.81 9.52
C ASP A 113 4.06 -12.37 9.80
N SER A 114 3.41 -12.13 10.94
CA SER A 114 3.17 -10.78 11.44
C SER A 114 4.48 -10.07 11.83
N PRO A 115 4.55 -8.74 11.71
CA PRO A 115 5.73 -7.98 12.14
C PRO A 115 6.18 -8.32 13.56
N ARG A 116 5.22 -8.44 14.48
CA ARG A 116 5.48 -8.81 15.88
C ARG A 116 6.17 -10.18 16.01
N ASN A 117 5.67 -11.19 15.31
CA ASN A 117 6.23 -12.55 15.37
C ASN A 117 7.61 -12.61 14.72
N LEU A 118 7.80 -11.92 13.60
CA LEU A 118 9.09 -11.82 12.92
C LEU A 118 10.15 -11.19 13.84
N ARG A 119 9.86 -10.05 14.44
CA ARG A 119 10.77 -9.41 15.40
C ARG A 119 11.12 -10.33 16.57
N LYS A 120 10.13 -11.03 17.13
CA LYS A 120 10.36 -12.00 18.20
C LYS A 120 11.25 -13.16 17.74
N LYS A 121 10.95 -13.74 16.58
CA LYS A 121 11.66 -14.89 16.02
C LYS A 121 13.15 -14.60 15.77
N TYR A 122 13.44 -13.41 15.27
CA TYR A 122 14.80 -12.98 14.93
C TYR A 122 15.47 -12.15 16.03
N ASN A 123 14.83 -11.98 17.19
CA ASN A 123 15.30 -11.13 18.29
C ASN A 123 15.72 -9.73 17.80
N ALA A 124 14.85 -9.10 17.00
CA ALA A 124 15.09 -7.86 16.29
C ALA A 124 14.21 -6.73 16.84
N GLY A 125 14.71 -5.50 16.76
CA GLY A 125 13.98 -4.30 17.19
C GLY A 125 12.96 -3.81 16.16
N SER A 126 13.22 -4.09 14.87
CA SER A 126 12.41 -3.64 13.73
C SER A 126 12.39 -4.69 12.61
N ILE A 127 11.45 -4.53 11.67
CA ILE A 127 11.45 -5.35 10.44
C ILE A 127 12.69 -5.07 9.58
N GLY A 128 13.23 -3.85 9.62
CA GLY A 128 14.50 -3.53 9.00
C GLY A 128 15.65 -4.38 9.52
N ASP A 129 15.72 -4.60 10.84
CA ASP A 129 16.74 -5.46 11.44
C ASP A 129 16.56 -6.94 11.03
N VAL A 130 15.30 -7.41 10.95
CA VAL A 130 14.99 -8.76 10.45
C VAL A 130 15.47 -8.92 9.00
N PHE A 131 15.13 -7.97 8.14
CA PHE A 131 15.56 -7.98 6.74
C PHE A 131 17.09 -8.01 6.63
N TYR A 132 17.78 -7.17 7.39
CA TYR A 132 19.25 -7.12 7.38
C TYR A 132 19.90 -8.45 7.80
N GLN A 133 19.35 -9.12 8.84
CA GLN A 133 19.82 -10.42 9.26
C GLN A 133 19.66 -11.47 8.16
N LEU A 134 18.50 -11.51 7.50
CA LEU A 134 18.20 -12.45 6.43
C LEU A 134 19.08 -12.21 5.20
N ALA A 135 19.25 -10.97 4.78
CA ALA A 135 20.08 -10.59 3.65
C ALA A 135 21.56 -10.98 3.86
N ARG A 136 22.09 -10.77 5.08
CA ARG A 136 23.46 -11.20 5.41
C ARG A 136 23.62 -12.72 5.43
N SER A 137 22.60 -13.45 5.83
CA SER A 137 22.63 -14.92 5.86
C SER A 137 22.63 -15.49 4.44
N ALA A 138 21.85 -14.90 3.52
CA ALA A 138 21.82 -15.29 2.11
C ALA A 138 23.19 -15.12 1.43
N GLN A 139 23.86 -13.99 1.65
CA GLN A 139 25.20 -13.74 1.10
C GLN A 139 26.24 -14.78 1.56
N ARG A 140 26.18 -15.24 2.83
CA ARG A 140 27.11 -16.24 3.37
C ARG A 140 26.90 -17.66 2.85
N THR A 141 25.73 -17.96 2.29
CA THR A 141 25.41 -19.25 1.68
C THR A 141 25.72 -19.30 0.19
N ALA A 142 26.02 -18.16 -0.42
CA ALA A 142 26.38 -18.04 -1.85
C ALA A 142 27.90 -18.11 -2.11
N ASP A 143 28.73 -17.98 -1.06
CA ASP A 143 30.18 -18.18 -1.05
C ASP A 143 30.52 -19.63 -0.64
#